data_6e309fd7576275aa2550cd7ee59e0e20
#
_entry.id   6e309fd7576275aa2550cd7ee59e0e20
#
_cell.length_a   1.000
_cell.length_b   1.000
_cell.length_c   1.000
_cell.angle_alpha   90.00
_cell.angle_beta   90.00
_cell.angle_gamma   90.00
#
_symmetry.space_group_name_H-M   'P 1'
#
loop_
_entity.id
_entity.type
_entity.pdbx_description
1 polymer ?
#
loop_
_entity_poly.entity_id
_entity_poly.type
_entity_poly.pdbx_seq_one_letter_code
_entity_poly.pdbx_strand_id
1 'polypeptide(L)'
;MLYQIKDGTVSAGGQTILSHVDFYIKEKEKLAVVGKNGAGKTTLLRLLAGELTPDRDDSRGSYGRSNDMVTGAATAGSDLDGTAKRTQRAKKKKPSGNPETGITMSRNITIDMLRQADKSNQDLTIEQILLESCPDKDTFSKERFDYEMEYDRLFTGFGFEKSDKTRLFRSFSGGEQTKISLIKLLLKKPDLLLLDEPTNHLDMKTVEWLEDY
;
A
#
# COMPACT_ATOMS: atom_id res chain seq x y z
N MET A 1 1.98 -16.23 10.58
CA MET A 1 0.90 -15.61 9.78
C MET A 1 1.26 -14.16 9.60
N LEU A 2 1.43 -13.73 8.36
CA LEU A 2 1.89 -12.40 8.02
C LEU A 2 0.72 -11.40 7.97
N TYR A 3 -0.38 -11.81 7.31
CA TYR A 3 -1.55 -10.98 7.08
C TYR A 3 -2.82 -11.83 7.11
N GLN A 4 -3.92 -11.28 7.63
CA GLN A 4 -5.24 -11.93 7.62
C GLN A 4 -6.34 -10.89 7.44
N ILE A 5 -7.29 -11.20 6.58
CA ILE A 5 -8.61 -10.59 6.53
C ILE A 5 -9.61 -11.62 7.02
N LYS A 6 -10.51 -11.24 7.91
CA LYS A 6 -11.60 -12.07 8.38
C LYS A 6 -12.92 -11.33 8.18
N ASP A 7 -13.83 -11.97 7.44
CA ASP A 7 -15.18 -11.44 7.14
C ASP A 7 -15.15 -10.03 6.53
N GLY A 8 -14.19 -9.80 5.60
CA GLY A 8 -13.97 -8.52 4.95
C GLY A 8 -15.03 -8.25 3.88
N THR A 9 -15.77 -7.13 4.00
CA THR A 9 -16.70 -6.66 2.98
C THR A 9 -16.24 -5.29 2.51
N VAL A 10 -16.26 -5.03 1.20
CA VAL A 10 -15.88 -3.74 0.60
C VAL A 10 -16.93 -3.35 -0.42
N SER A 11 -17.47 -2.14 -0.23
CA SER A 11 -18.43 -1.53 -1.16
C SER A 11 -17.84 -0.26 -1.77
N ALA A 12 -18.17 0.03 -3.02
CA ALA A 12 -17.87 1.28 -3.68
C ALA A 12 -19.03 1.69 -4.61
N GLY A 13 -19.38 2.99 -4.59
CA GLY A 13 -20.48 3.52 -5.40
C GLY A 13 -21.85 2.88 -5.12
N GLY A 14 -22.07 2.41 -3.89
CA GLY A 14 -23.32 1.75 -3.51
C GLY A 14 -23.46 0.29 -3.94
N GLN A 15 -22.40 -0.29 -4.49
CA GLN A 15 -22.34 -1.72 -4.85
C GLN A 15 -21.29 -2.44 -4.01
N THR A 16 -21.64 -3.62 -3.49
CA THR A 16 -20.68 -4.49 -2.81
C THR A 16 -19.79 -5.15 -3.85
N ILE A 17 -18.48 -4.92 -3.74
CA ILE A 17 -17.46 -5.47 -4.64
C ILE A 17 -16.87 -6.77 -4.07
N LEU A 18 -16.60 -6.77 -2.77
CA LEU A 18 -16.11 -7.92 -2.04
C LEU A 18 -17.07 -8.17 -0.86
N SER A 19 -17.48 -9.42 -0.66
CA SER A 19 -18.43 -9.80 0.37
C SER A 19 -17.90 -10.99 1.15
N HIS A 20 -17.84 -10.86 2.48
CA HIS A 20 -17.44 -11.91 3.41
C HIS A 20 -16.14 -12.61 3.04
N VAL A 21 -15.09 -11.81 2.74
CA VAL A 21 -13.78 -12.34 2.34
C VAL A 21 -12.99 -12.79 3.56
N ASP A 22 -12.69 -14.08 3.60
CA ASP A 22 -11.72 -14.69 4.51
C ASP A 22 -10.44 -15.00 3.75
N PHE A 23 -9.35 -14.34 4.12
CA PHE A 23 -8.09 -14.45 3.42
C PHE A 23 -6.91 -14.35 4.38
N TYR A 24 -5.89 -15.17 4.18
CA TYR A 24 -4.67 -15.11 4.99
C TYR A 24 -3.43 -15.37 4.14
N ILE A 25 -2.32 -14.76 4.53
CA ILE A 25 -1.00 -14.89 3.90
C ILE A 25 -0.01 -15.37 4.96
N LYS A 26 0.77 -16.37 4.62
CA LYS A 26 1.90 -16.86 5.44
C LYS A 26 3.20 -16.22 4.94
N GLU A 27 4.23 -16.33 5.76
CA GLU A 27 5.59 -15.92 5.35
C GLU A 27 6.08 -16.82 4.20
N LYS A 28 6.80 -16.19 3.25
CA LYS A 28 7.39 -16.87 2.08
C LYS A 28 6.37 -17.61 1.20
N GLU A 29 5.14 -17.16 1.18
CA GLU A 29 4.08 -17.73 0.36
C GLU A 29 3.90 -16.89 -0.92
N LYS A 30 3.81 -17.57 -2.06
CA LYS A 30 3.43 -16.95 -3.35
C LYS A 30 1.99 -17.31 -3.64
N LEU A 31 1.14 -16.29 -3.78
CA LEU A 31 -0.31 -16.46 -4.00
C LEU A 31 -0.72 -15.80 -5.31
N ALA A 32 -1.50 -16.52 -6.11
CA ALA A 32 -2.12 -15.98 -7.30
C ALA A 32 -3.63 -15.82 -7.10
N VAL A 33 -4.13 -14.59 -7.32
CA VAL A 33 -5.58 -14.29 -7.32
C VAL A 33 -6.10 -14.35 -8.75
N VAL A 34 -6.93 -15.34 -9.02
CA VAL A 34 -7.47 -15.59 -10.36
C VAL A 34 -8.97 -15.29 -10.40
N GLY A 35 -9.44 -14.73 -11.50
CA GLY A 35 -10.86 -14.41 -11.68
C GLY A 35 -11.11 -13.58 -12.93
N LYS A 36 -12.38 -13.47 -13.35
CA LYS A 36 -12.81 -12.65 -14.48
C LYS A 36 -12.48 -11.16 -14.27
N ASN A 37 -12.41 -10.39 -15.35
CA ASN A 37 -12.29 -8.94 -15.23
C ASN A 37 -13.52 -8.37 -14.50
N GLY A 38 -13.29 -7.44 -13.57
CA GLY A 38 -14.36 -6.90 -12.72
C GLY A 38 -14.68 -7.74 -11.49
N ALA A 39 -14.04 -8.92 -11.25
CA ALA A 39 -14.31 -9.77 -10.08
C ALA A 39 -13.76 -9.22 -8.76
N GLY A 40 -13.18 -8.03 -8.73
CA GLY A 40 -12.67 -7.42 -7.51
C GLY A 40 -11.20 -7.72 -7.18
N LYS A 41 -10.41 -8.31 -8.11
CA LYS A 41 -8.98 -8.62 -7.88
C LYS A 41 -8.18 -7.39 -7.42
N THR A 42 -8.23 -6.32 -8.19
CA THR A 42 -7.57 -5.03 -7.85
C THR A 42 -8.09 -4.46 -6.53
N THR A 43 -9.39 -4.61 -6.25
CA THR A 43 -10.00 -4.16 -4.99
C THR A 43 -9.43 -4.94 -3.80
N LEU A 44 -9.27 -6.26 -3.95
CA LEU A 44 -8.62 -7.09 -2.92
C LEU A 44 -7.16 -6.67 -2.69
N LEU A 45 -6.39 -6.43 -3.77
CA LEU A 45 -5.00 -5.99 -3.64
C LEU A 45 -4.92 -4.61 -2.95
N ARG A 46 -5.82 -3.67 -3.28
CA ARG A 46 -5.91 -2.37 -2.61
C ARG A 46 -6.30 -2.48 -1.14
N LEU A 47 -7.18 -3.43 -0.81
CA LEU A 47 -7.52 -3.72 0.58
C LEU A 47 -6.30 -4.26 1.34
N LEU A 48 -5.55 -5.19 0.73
CA LEU A 48 -4.30 -5.71 1.29
C LEU A 48 -3.23 -4.63 1.44
N ALA A 49 -3.15 -3.69 0.49
CA ALA A 49 -2.24 -2.55 0.55
C ALA A 49 -2.63 -1.50 1.62
N GLY A 50 -3.79 -1.64 2.26
CA GLY A 50 -4.31 -0.68 3.23
C GLY A 50 -4.85 0.61 2.61
N GLU A 51 -5.06 0.65 1.28
CA GLU A 51 -5.65 1.78 0.56
C GLU A 51 -7.17 1.85 0.73
N LEU A 52 -7.77 0.70 1.00
CA LEU A 52 -9.18 0.55 1.31
C LEU A 52 -9.33 -0.02 2.71
N THR A 53 -10.41 0.35 3.37
CA THR A 53 -10.80 -0.24 4.66
C THR A 53 -12.06 -1.08 4.43
N PRO A 54 -12.19 -2.24 5.10
CA PRO A 54 -13.44 -2.98 5.08
C PRO A 54 -14.60 -2.12 5.56
N ASP A 55 -15.77 -2.33 5.00
CA ASP A 55 -16.99 -1.71 5.47
C ASP A 55 -17.20 -2.09 6.94
N ARG A 56 -17.57 -1.13 7.75
CA ARG A 56 -18.00 -1.42 9.13
C ARG A 56 -19.39 -2.04 9.08
N ASP A 57 -19.54 -3.18 9.70
CA ASP A 57 -20.85 -3.78 9.89
C ASP A 57 -21.65 -2.96 10.92
N ASP A 58 -22.29 -1.87 10.45
CA ASP A 58 -23.17 -1.03 11.27
C ASP A 58 -24.52 -1.72 11.56
N SER A 59 -24.74 -2.96 11.10
CA SER A 59 -26.02 -3.67 11.21
C SER A 59 -26.30 -4.22 12.61
N ARG A 60 -25.41 -4.10 13.59
CA ARG A 60 -25.59 -4.56 14.97
C ARG A 60 -25.77 -3.46 16.03
N GLY A 61 -26.13 -2.24 15.64
CA GLY A 61 -26.19 -1.09 16.57
C GLY A 61 -27.45 -0.23 16.53
N SER A 62 -28.57 -0.67 15.94
CA SER A 62 -29.82 0.10 15.97
C SER A 62 -30.93 -0.61 16.74
N TYR A 63 -30.73 -0.84 18.02
CA TYR A 63 -31.86 -0.96 18.95
C TYR A 63 -31.87 0.26 19.89
N GLY A 64 -32.80 1.16 19.60
CA GLY A 64 -33.44 2.03 20.58
C GLY A 64 -32.69 3.30 20.96
N ARG A 65 -33.07 4.38 20.32
CA ARG A 65 -33.58 5.57 21.03
C ARG A 65 -34.35 6.45 20.05
N SER A 66 -35.65 6.25 20.06
CA SER A 66 -36.61 7.22 19.57
C SER A 66 -36.66 8.41 20.56
N ASN A 67 -36.86 9.60 19.97
CA ASN A 67 -37.43 10.79 20.55
C ASN A 67 -36.75 11.41 21.77
N ASP A 68 -36.26 12.64 21.61
CA ASP A 68 -37.08 13.77 22.05
C ASP A 68 -36.60 15.08 21.40
N MET A 69 -37.53 15.65 20.73
CA MET A 69 -37.54 17.01 20.20
C MET A 69 -37.81 17.95 21.38
N VAL A 70 -36.88 18.83 21.74
CA VAL A 70 -37.20 20.03 22.51
C VAL A 70 -36.50 21.25 21.93
N THR A 71 -37.32 22.10 21.39
CA THR A 71 -37.05 23.49 21.02
C THR A 71 -36.72 24.32 22.26
N GLY A 72 -35.80 25.27 22.15
CA GLY A 72 -35.59 26.27 23.21
C GLY A 72 -34.54 27.31 22.87
N ALA A 73 -34.97 28.49 22.61
CA ALA A 73 -34.31 29.69 22.15
C ALA A 73 -33.25 30.27 23.11
N ALA A 74 -32.30 30.95 22.51
CA ALA A 74 -31.56 32.17 22.87
C ALA A 74 -31.51 32.65 24.33
N THR A 75 -30.32 32.99 24.82
CA THR A 75 -29.98 34.38 25.24
C THR A 75 -28.45 34.52 25.45
N ALA A 76 -28.02 35.72 25.14
CA ALA A 76 -26.63 36.20 25.24
C ALA A 76 -26.24 36.49 26.71
N GLY A 77 -24.94 36.39 26.99
CA GLY A 77 -24.34 36.88 28.23
C GLY A 77 -22.81 36.81 28.18
N SER A 78 -22.20 37.97 28.10
CA SER A 78 -20.78 38.28 28.22
C SER A 78 -20.19 37.88 29.57
N ASP A 79 -18.91 37.48 29.64
CA ASP A 79 -17.83 38.18 30.31
C ASP A 79 -16.59 37.28 30.54
N LEU A 80 -15.50 37.77 30.11
CA LEU A 80 -14.09 37.85 30.57
C LEU A 80 -13.61 36.90 31.70
N ASP A 81 -12.52 36.25 31.45
CA ASP A 81 -11.19 36.32 32.06
C ASP A 81 -10.51 34.96 32.31
N GLY A 82 -9.24 34.92 32.03
CA GLY A 82 -8.24 34.21 32.83
C GLY A 82 -7.79 32.78 32.40
N THR A 83 -6.73 32.76 31.58
CA THR A 83 -5.56 31.84 31.71
C THR A 83 -5.78 30.37 32.11
N ALA A 84 -5.52 29.46 31.18
CA ALA A 84 -4.57 28.36 31.35
C ALA A 84 -4.47 27.50 30.07
N LYS A 85 -3.31 27.56 29.42
CA LYS A 85 -2.89 26.64 28.37
C LYS A 85 -2.80 25.23 28.95
N ARG A 86 -3.78 24.38 28.65
CA ARG A 86 -3.72 22.95 28.89
C ARG A 86 -3.69 22.24 27.54
N THR A 87 -2.48 21.93 27.09
CA THR A 87 -2.21 21.05 25.94
C THR A 87 -2.93 19.73 26.16
N GLN A 88 -4.06 19.57 25.53
CA GLN A 88 -4.73 18.28 25.44
C GLN A 88 -3.99 17.42 24.42
N ARG A 89 -3.17 16.54 24.96
CA ARG A 89 -2.57 15.40 24.26
C ARG A 89 -3.71 14.55 23.73
N ALA A 90 -3.96 14.62 22.41
CA ALA A 90 -4.96 13.78 21.75
C ALA A 90 -4.62 12.31 22.01
N LYS A 91 -5.38 11.67 22.87
CA LYS A 91 -5.35 10.21 23.03
C LYS A 91 -5.83 9.60 21.73
N LYS A 92 -4.93 8.97 20.96
CA LYS A 92 -5.29 8.07 19.86
C LYS A 92 -6.28 7.04 20.43
N LYS A 93 -7.56 7.14 20.06
CA LYS A 93 -8.55 6.10 20.34
C LYS A 93 -8.06 4.83 19.66
N LYS A 94 -7.81 3.78 20.44
CA LYS A 94 -7.68 2.42 19.93
C LYS A 94 -8.95 2.10 19.15
N PRO A 95 -8.87 1.50 17.94
CA PRO A 95 -10.07 1.05 17.24
C PRO A 95 -10.72 -0.05 18.06
N SER A 96 -11.91 0.22 18.59
CA SER A 96 -12.79 -0.77 19.20
C SER A 96 -13.52 -1.50 18.05
N GLY A 97 -12.85 -2.44 17.40
CA GLY A 97 -13.44 -3.38 16.45
C GLY A 97 -13.69 -4.71 17.16
N ASN A 98 -14.77 -5.37 16.77
CA ASN A 98 -15.06 -6.73 17.21
C ASN A 98 -13.85 -7.62 16.88
N PRO A 99 -13.28 -8.40 17.82
CA PRO A 99 -12.08 -9.19 17.58
C PRO A 99 -12.24 -10.30 16.53
N GLU A 100 -13.45 -10.50 16.00
CA GLU A 100 -13.77 -11.56 15.05
C GLU A 100 -13.82 -11.09 13.58
N THR A 101 -13.93 -9.80 13.30
CA THR A 101 -13.98 -9.24 11.94
C THR A 101 -12.89 -8.20 11.73
N GLY A 102 -12.31 -8.16 10.52
CA GLY A 102 -11.36 -7.13 10.14
C GLY A 102 -9.99 -7.63 9.69
N ILE A 103 -9.06 -6.68 9.63
CA ILE A 103 -7.68 -6.93 9.19
C ILE A 103 -6.78 -7.12 10.40
N THR A 104 -6.06 -8.23 10.41
CA THR A 104 -5.00 -8.51 11.38
C THR A 104 -3.68 -8.69 10.65
N MET A 105 -2.64 -7.98 11.10
CA MET A 105 -1.31 -8.04 10.52
C MET A 105 -0.27 -8.33 11.60
N SER A 106 0.82 -8.98 11.22
CA SER A 106 2.02 -9.02 12.04
C SER A 106 2.51 -7.61 12.35
N ARG A 107 3.16 -7.41 13.48
CA ARG A 107 3.67 -6.07 13.84
C ARG A 107 4.78 -5.68 12.88
N ASN A 108 4.72 -4.44 12.40
CA ASN A 108 5.75 -3.79 11.57
C ASN A 108 6.00 -4.44 10.20
N ILE A 109 5.00 -5.08 9.59
CA ILE A 109 5.15 -5.53 8.20
C ILE A 109 5.16 -4.34 7.25
N THR A 110 6.01 -4.43 6.27
CA THR A 110 6.08 -3.51 5.13
C THR A 110 5.34 -4.11 3.95
N ILE A 111 4.37 -3.36 3.40
CA ILE A 111 3.58 -3.79 2.25
C ILE A 111 3.82 -2.78 1.15
N ASP A 112 4.17 -3.26 -0.04
CA ASP A 112 4.29 -2.39 -1.20
C ASP A 112 3.59 -3.01 -2.41
N MET A 113 3.05 -2.15 -3.29
CA MET A 113 2.25 -2.56 -4.44
C MET A 113 2.81 -1.96 -5.72
N LEU A 114 3.01 -2.80 -6.75
CA LEU A 114 3.36 -2.31 -8.07
C LEU A 114 2.19 -1.53 -8.65
N ARG A 115 2.42 -0.23 -8.86
CA ARG A 115 1.49 0.67 -9.54
C ARG A 115 2.00 0.98 -10.94
N GLN A 116 1.12 1.46 -11.80
CA GLN A 116 1.56 2.05 -13.05
C GLN A 116 2.60 3.13 -12.79
N ALA A 117 3.59 3.24 -13.70
CA ALA A 117 4.70 4.16 -13.56
C ALA A 117 4.26 5.58 -13.18
N ASP A 118 4.82 6.08 -12.10
CA ASP A 118 4.52 7.40 -11.59
C ASP A 118 5.05 8.47 -12.57
N LYS A 119 4.16 9.36 -13.00
CA LYS A 119 4.51 10.45 -13.92
C LYS A 119 5.44 11.51 -13.30
N SER A 120 5.59 11.51 -11.97
CA SER A 120 6.47 12.44 -11.27
C SER A 120 7.96 12.23 -11.55
N ASN A 121 8.36 11.04 -11.98
CA ASN A 121 9.75 10.65 -12.18
C ASN A 121 10.27 10.87 -13.63
N GLN A 122 9.48 11.47 -14.50
CA GLN A 122 9.78 11.53 -15.95
C GLN A 122 11.12 12.20 -16.29
N ASP A 123 11.51 13.22 -15.53
CA ASP A 123 12.73 14.02 -15.76
C ASP A 123 13.94 13.57 -14.93
N LEU A 124 13.80 12.49 -14.17
CA LEU A 124 14.89 11.89 -13.41
C LEU A 124 15.60 10.80 -14.22
N THR A 125 16.88 10.61 -13.97
CA THR A 125 17.61 9.44 -14.48
C THR A 125 17.22 8.18 -13.69
N ILE A 126 17.44 7.02 -14.29
CA ILE A 126 17.15 5.75 -13.60
C ILE A 126 17.95 5.64 -12.30
N GLU A 127 19.23 6.01 -12.35
CA GLU A 127 20.06 6.01 -11.16
C GLU A 127 19.49 6.89 -10.04
N GLN A 128 19.05 8.12 -10.36
CA GLN A 128 18.42 9.00 -9.39
C GLN A 128 17.16 8.37 -8.77
N ILE A 129 16.29 7.75 -9.60
CA ILE A 129 15.06 7.12 -9.15
C ILE A 129 15.33 5.94 -8.19
N LEU A 130 16.30 5.10 -8.54
CA LEU A 130 16.59 3.88 -7.76
C LEU A 130 17.38 4.21 -6.49
N LEU A 131 18.29 5.19 -6.53
CA LEU A 131 19.05 5.64 -5.37
C LEU A 131 18.24 6.50 -4.39
N GLU A 132 17.11 7.09 -4.82
CA GLU A 132 16.17 7.78 -3.92
C GLU A 132 15.68 6.88 -2.78
N SER A 133 15.47 5.60 -3.07
CA SER A 133 15.00 4.60 -2.11
C SER A 133 16.10 4.00 -1.22
N CYS A 134 17.36 4.41 -1.41
CA CYS A 134 18.47 3.95 -0.59
C CYS A 134 18.31 4.45 0.86
N PRO A 135 18.34 3.57 1.86
CA PRO A 135 18.15 3.94 3.26
C PRO A 135 19.29 4.80 3.80
N ASP A 136 20.50 4.58 3.31
CA ASP A 136 21.68 5.34 3.66
C ASP A 136 22.18 6.19 2.50
N LYS A 137 22.41 7.48 2.77
CA LYS A 137 22.91 8.44 1.78
C LYS A 137 24.44 8.64 1.86
N ASP A 138 25.09 8.07 2.87
CA ASP A 138 26.54 8.08 2.93
C ASP A 138 27.11 7.13 1.88
N THR A 139 27.83 7.69 0.91
CA THR A 139 28.39 6.97 -0.24
C THR A 139 29.41 5.89 0.17
N PHE A 140 29.98 6.02 1.35
CA PHE A 140 31.04 5.13 1.86
C PHE A 140 30.52 4.10 2.89
N SER A 141 29.21 4.12 3.18
CA SER A 141 28.65 3.16 4.10
C SER A 141 28.56 1.76 3.49
N LYS A 142 28.63 0.74 4.34
CA LYS A 142 28.41 -0.65 3.91
C LYS A 142 27.00 -0.86 3.39
N GLU A 143 26.02 -0.27 4.04
CA GLU A 143 24.60 -0.35 3.69
C GLU A 143 24.36 0.21 2.28
N ARG A 144 25.04 1.30 1.95
CA ARG A 144 24.98 1.88 0.60
C ARG A 144 25.62 0.96 -0.43
N PHE A 145 26.79 0.39 -0.14
CA PHE A 145 27.45 -0.55 -1.04
C PHE A 145 26.60 -1.80 -1.29
N ASP A 146 26.05 -2.40 -0.24
CA ASP A 146 25.18 -3.58 -0.35
C ASP A 146 23.91 -3.26 -1.18
N TYR A 147 23.35 -2.05 -1.02
CA TYR A 147 22.22 -1.58 -1.82
C TYR A 147 22.58 -1.43 -3.30
N GLU A 148 23.71 -0.83 -3.63
CA GLU A 148 24.17 -0.67 -5.01
C GLU A 148 24.50 -2.00 -5.69
N MET A 149 25.04 -2.95 -4.95
CA MET A 149 25.26 -4.31 -5.44
C MET A 149 23.95 -4.99 -5.82
N GLU A 150 22.94 -4.88 -4.94
CA GLU A 150 21.61 -5.44 -5.22
C GLU A 150 20.91 -4.71 -6.37
N TYR A 151 21.05 -3.38 -6.43
CA TYR A 151 20.59 -2.58 -7.56
C TYR A 151 21.18 -3.07 -8.89
N ASP A 152 22.51 -3.27 -8.96
CA ASP A 152 23.18 -3.75 -10.17
C ASP A 152 22.72 -5.16 -10.56
N ARG A 153 22.54 -6.03 -9.59
CA ARG A 153 22.03 -7.38 -9.79
C ARG A 153 20.62 -7.39 -10.41
N LEU A 154 19.70 -6.64 -9.79
CA LEU A 154 18.33 -6.50 -10.26
C LEU A 154 18.29 -5.86 -11.65
N PHE A 155 19.02 -4.77 -11.85
CA PHE A 155 19.02 -4.00 -13.08
C PHE A 155 19.49 -4.83 -14.27
N THR A 156 20.56 -5.57 -14.11
CA THR A 156 21.06 -6.50 -15.12
C THR A 156 20.13 -7.70 -15.31
N GLY A 157 19.58 -8.24 -14.22
CA GLY A 157 18.64 -9.37 -14.28
C GLY A 157 17.35 -9.04 -15.06
N PHE A 158 16.91 -7.80 -15.02
CA PHE A 158 15.76 -7.29 -15.78
C PHE A 158 16.10 -6.89 -17.22
N GLY A 159 17.37 -7.12 -17.66
CA GLY A 159 17.81 -6.93 -19.03
C GLY A 159 18.24 -5.51 -19.38
N PHE A 160 18.53 -4.67 -18.39
CA PHE A 160 19.07 -3.32 -18.59
C PHE A 160 20.60 -3.35 -18.65
N GLU A 161 21.18 -2.42 -19.39
CA GLU A 161 22.61 -2.20 -19.48
C GLU A 161 23.09 -1.09 -18.54
N LYS A 162 24.36 -1.10 -18.18
CA LYS A 162 24.94 -0.04 -17.32
C LYS A 162 24.78 1.37 -17.90
N SER A 163 24.79 1.48 -19.22
CA SER A 163 24.56 2.74 -19.95
C SER A 163 23.17 3.32 -19.75
N ASP A 164 22.17 2.46 -19.44
CA ASP A 164 20.81 2.89 -19.23
C ASP A 164 20.61 3.66 -17.93
N LYS A 165 21.50 3.51 -16.95
CA LYS A 165 21.43 4.19 -15.65
C LYS A 165 21.34 5.71 -15.74
N THR A 166 22.03 6.28 -16.70
CA THR A 166 22.11 7.74 -16.92
C THR A 166 20.99 8.28 -17.83
N ARG A 167 20.19 7.39 -18.42
CA ARG A 167 19.08 7.78 -19.28
C ARG A 167 17.89 8.27 -18.45
N LEU A 168 17.11 9.19 -19.01
CA LEU A 168 15.90 9.71 -18.38
C LEU A 168 14.78 8.65 -18.42
N PHE A 169 14.02 8.55 -17.35
CA PHE A 169 12.91 7.61 -17.21
C PHE A 169 11.90 7.69 -18.37
N ARG A 170 11.58 8.92 -18.82
CA ARG A 170 10.67 9.12 -19.96
C ARG A 170 11.16 8.57 -21.30
N SER A 171 12.47 8.27 -21.44
CA SER A 171 13.03 7.71 -22.67
C SER A 171 12.77 6.21 -22.83
N PHE A 172 12.24 5.55 -21.81
CA PHE A 172 11.95 4.13 -21.81
C PHE A 172 10.50 3.85 -22.22
N SER A 173 10.27 2.69 -22.84
CA SER A 173 8.92 2.20 -23.13
C SER A 173 8.11 1.97 -21.86
N GLY A 174 6.77 1.93 -21.96
CA GLY A 174 5.90 1.68 -20.81
C GLY A 174 6.21 0.38 -20.06
N GLY A 175 6.57 -0.69 -20.78
CA GLY A 175 6.99 -1.95 -20.17
C GLY A 175 8.32 -1.83 -19.41
N GLU A 176 9.30 -1.12 -19.98
CA GLU A 176 10.58 -0.85 -19.30
C GLU A 176 10.39 0.04 -18.07
N GLN A 177 9.54 1.06 -18.14
CA GLN A 177 9.19 1.89 -17.00
C GLN A 177 8.55 1.06 -15.88
N THR A 178 7.70 0.09 -16.22
CA THR A 178 7.13 -0.85 -15.26
C THR A 178 8.21 -1.73 -14.61
N LYS A 179 9.18 -2.24 -15.40
CA LYS A 179 10.33 -2.98 -14.89
C LYS A 179 11.17 -2.15 -13.91
N ILE A 180 11.47 -0.89 -14.25
CA ILE A 180 12.22 0.01 -13.38
C ILE A 180 11.46 0.26 -12.07
N SER A 181 10.14 0.47 -12.15
CA SER A 181 9.29 0.62 -10.98
C SER A 181 9.29 -0.64 -10.10
N LEU A 182 9.31 -1.82 -10.71
CA LEU A 182 9.41 -3.09 -10.00
C LEU A 182 10.78 -3.24 -9.32
N ILE A 183 11.88 -2.89 -9.99
CA ILE A 183 13.22 -2.87 -9.37
C ILE A 183 13.22 -1.96 -8.14
N LYS A 184 12.66 -0.75 -8.24
CA LYS A 184 12.51 0.17 -7.10
C LYS A 184 11.78 -0.45 -5.92
N LEU A 185 10.72 -1.22 -6.20
CA LEU A 185 9.97 -1.96 -5.19
C LEU A 185 10.79 -3.07 -4.52
N LEU A 186 11.46 -3.89 -5.34
CA LEU A 186 12.27 -5.01 -4.85
C LEU A 186 13.44 -4.53 -3.98
N LEU A 187 14.05 -3.39 -4.32
CA LEU A 187 15.12 -2.77 -3.53
C LEU A 187 14.67 -2.36 -2.11
N LYS A 188 13.39 -2.05 -1.93
CA LYS A 188 12.84 -1.76 -0.61
C LYS A 188 12.65 -3.01 0.26
N LYS A 189 12.70 -4.21 -0.34
CA LYS A 189 12.53 -5.52 0.32
C LYS A 189 11.25 -5.57 1.19
N PRO A 190 10.07 -5.31 0.62
CA PRO A 190 8.84 -5.37 1.40
C PRO A 190 8.56 -6.80 1.88
N ASP A 191 7.95 -6.93 3.07
CA ASP A 191 7.52 -8.23 3.59
C ASP A 191 6.36 -8.82 2.78
N LEU A 192 5.55 -7.96 2.15
CA LEU A 192 4.46 -8.33 1.25
C LEU A 192 4.51 -7.47 -0.02
N LEU A 193 4.80 -8.13 -1.14
CA LEU A 193 4.78 -7.52 -2.47
C LEU A 193 3.47 -7.85 -3.17
N LEU A 194 2.75 -6.82 -3.61
CA LEU A 194 1.48 -6.93 -4.32
C LEU A 194 1.66 -6.54 -5.79
N LEU A 195 1.25 -7.43 -6.70
CA LEU A 195 1.36 -7.21 -8.14
C LEU A 195 -0.03 -7.34 -8.78
N ASP A 196 -0.51 -6.27 -9.42
CA ASP A 196 -1.78 -6.27 -10.15
C ASP A 196 -1.52 -6.48 -11.63
N GLU A 197 -1.98 -7.61 -12.17
CA GLU A 197 -1.84 -8.01 -13.57
C GLU A 197 -0.41 -7.81 -14.15
N PRO A 198 0.65 -8.32 -13.48
CA PRO A 198 2.03 -8.02 -13.88
C PRO A 198 2.36 -8.48 -15.30
N THR A 199 1.72 -9.53 -15.78
CA THR A 199 1.94 -10.09 -17.12
C THR A 199 1.53 -9.17 -18.27
N ASN A 200 0.68 -8.17 -18.01
CA ASN A 200 0.27 -7.22 -19.05
C ASN A 200 1.38 -6.25 -19.46
N HIS A 201 2.39 -6.07 -18.60
CA HIS A 201 3.42 -5.05 -18.76
C HIS A 201 4.86 -5.60 -18.67
N LEU A 202 5.03 -6.87 -18.30
CA LEU A 202 6.32 -7.53 -18.17
C LEU A 202 6.47 -8.60 -19.26
N ASP A 203 7.69 -8.75 -19.79
CA ASP A 203 8.00 -9.84 -20.69
C ASP A 203 8.18 -11.16 -19.91
N MET A 204 8.13 -12.29 -20.65
CA MET A 204 8.22 -13.62 -20.04
C MET A 204 9.49 -13.82 -19.22
N LYS A 205 10.63 -13.30 -19.67
CA LYS A 205 11.90 -13.42 -18.93
C LYS A 205 11.86 -12.72 -17.58
N THR A 206 11.22 -11.55 -17.54
CA THR A 206 11.03 -10.81 -16.27
C THR A 206 10.07 -11.53 -15.35
N VAL A 207 9.02 -12.16 -15.89
CA VAL A 207 8.08 -12.96 -15.09
C VAL A 207 8.77 -14.20 -14.51
N GLU A 208 9.50 -14.97 -15.34
CA GLU A 208 10.28 -16.12 -14.91
C GLU A 208 11.29 -15.73 -13.82
N TRP A 209 12.01 -14.62 -14.02
CA TRP A 209 12.94 -14.11 -13.03
C TRP A 209 12.24 -13.77 -11.69
N LEU A 210 11.04 -13.17 -11.75
CA LEU A 210 10.26 -12.83 -10.58
C LEU A 210 9.70 -14.07 -9.85
N GLU A 211 9.40 -15.14 -10.59
CA GLU A 211 8.98 -16.42 -10.00
C GLU A 211 10.11 -17.08 -9.20
N ASP A 212 11.37 -16.86 -9.60
CA ASP A 212 12.55 -17.39 -8.91
C ASP A 212 12.97 -16.51 -7.71
N TYR A 213 12.57 -15.23 -7.69
CA TYR A 213 12.91 -14.28 -6.64
C TYR A 213 12.13 -14.54 -5.36
#